data_5ef92a6b4d4cad29388b4aaf4717dd5a
#
_entry.id   5ef92a6b4d4cad29388b4aaf4717dd5a
#
_cell.length_a   1.000
_cell.length_b   1.000
_cell.length_c   1.000
_cell.angle_alpha   90.00
_cell.angle_beta   90.00
_cell.angle_gamma   90.00
#
_symmetry.space_group_name_H-M   'P 1'
#
loop_
_entity.id
_entity.type
_entity.pdbx_description
1 polymer ?
#
loop_
_entity_poly.entity_id
_entity_poly.type
_entity_poly.pdbx_seq_one_letter_code
_entity_poly.pdbx_strand_id
1 'polypeptide(L)'
;MIRKLLSIAFVLALPLITAVAQQKPDFSGTWKLNVAKSEFGALPGPKSRVDVITHKDPSLSVNVTQEGADGRLQYTANYTTDGKEAVNQIGPREVKSTLKWAGSNLLMTSKLVYNDVDVTGELTWALSADGKTRTVSIHYASAMGETDQKLIFEKQESGAAAAPAKTP
;
A
#
# COMPACT_ATOMS: atom_id res chain seq x y z
N MET A 1 -53.08 -31.79 -49.77
CA MET A 1 -52.59 -31.91 -48.38
C MET A 1 -51.31 -31.09 -48.25
N ILE A 2 -51.43 -29.88 -47.70
CA ILE A 2 -50.29 -28.94 -47.57
C ILE A 2 -49.83 -28.98 -46.10
N ARG A 3 -48.60 -29.55 -45.88
CA ARG A 3 -47.95 -29.58 -44.55
C ARG A 3 -47.27 -28.24 -44.32
N LYS A 4 -47.81 -27.45 -43.39
CA LYS A 4 -47.17 -26.23 -42.88
C LYS A 4 -46.03 -26.63 -41.90
N LEU A 5 -44.78 -26.36 -42.27
CA LEU A 5 -43.64 -26.46 -41.41
C LEU A 5 -43.56 -25.22 -40.55
N LEU A 6 -43.76 -25.40 -39.22
CA LEU A 6 -43.60 -24.35 -38.24
C LEU A 6 -42.09 -24.30 -37.83
N SER A 7 -41.37 -23.27 -38.28
CA SER A 7 -40.00 -23.03 -37.85
C SER A 7 -40.02 -22.31 -36.52
N ILE A 8 -39.64 -23.01 -35.44
CA ILE A 8 -39.43 -22.39 -34.11
C ILE A 8 -38.04 -21.80 -34.10
N ALA A 9 -37.96 -20.47 -34.14
CA ALA A 9 -36.70 -19.74 -33.92
C ALA A 9 -36.38 -19.73 -32.41
N PHE A 10 -35.38 -20.50 -32.03
CA PHE A 10 -34.86 -20.48 -30.66
C PHE A 10 -33.92 -19.30 -30.49
N VAL A 11 -34.43 -18.20 -29.88
CA VAL A 11 -33.60 -17.01 -29.53
C VAL A 11 -32.77 -17.38 -28.31
N LEU A 12 -31.49 -17.57 -28.53
CA LEU A 12 -30.50 -17.82 -27.47
C LEU A 12 -30.17 -16.47 -26.79
N ALA A 13 -30.82 -16.17 -25.67
CA ALA A 13 -30.52 -15.00 -24.85
C ALA A 13 -29.18 -15.27 -24.11
N LEU A 14 -28.08 -14.69 -24.61
CA LEU A 14 -26.80 -14.68 -23.88
C LEU A 14 -26.93 -13.68 -22.69
N PRO A 15 -26.65 -14.11 -21.45
CA PRO A 15 -26.57 -13.19 -20.34
C PRO A 15 -25.39 -12.24 -20.55
N LEU A 16 -25.65 -10.94 -20.62
CA LEU A 16 -24.58 -9.92 -20.52
C LEU A 16 -24.03 -9.98 -19.08
N ILE A 17 -22.87 -10.62 -18.92
CA ILE A 17 -22.10 -10.50 -17.69
C ILE A 17 -21.48 -9.10 -17.70
N THR A 18 -22.11 -8.16 -17.02
CA THR A 18 -21.50 -6.86 -16.75
C THR A 18 -20.34 -7.09 -15.79
N ALA A 19 -19.10 -7.05 -16.28
CA ALA A 19 -17.91 -7.00 -15.44
C ALA A 19 -17.99 -5.69 -14.64
N VAL A 20 -18.35 -5.78 -13.36
CA VAL A 20 -18.23 -4.65 -12.44
C VAL A 20 -16.74 -4.39 -12.30
N ALA A 21 -16.25 -3.32 -12.92
CA ALA A 21 -14.87 -2.86 -12.72
C ALA A 21 -14.69 -2.61 -11.23
N GLN A 22 -13.82 -3.40 -10.59
CA GLN A 22 -13.54 -3.27 -9.16
C GLN A 22 -12.94 -1.87 -8.93
N GLN A 23 -13.69 -1.02 -8.21
CA GLN A 23 -13.25 0.34 -7.93
C GLN A 23 -11.98 0.29 -7.10
N LYS A 24 -10.92 0.94 -7.61
CA LYS A 24 -9.64 1.06 -6.90
C LYS A 24 -9.85 1.86 -5.61
N PRO A 25 -9.46 1.35 -4.45
CA PRO A 25 -9.65 2.06 -3.20
C PRO A 25 -8.75 3.30 -3.10
N ASP A 26 -9.23 4.33 -2.40
CA ASP A 26 -8.48 5.54 -2.11
C ASP A 26 -7.69 5.37 -0.81
N PHE A 27 -6.36 5.41 -0.91
CA PHE A 27 -5.45 5.33 0.23
C PHE A 27 -5.22 6.67 0.93
N SER A 28 -5.82 7.77 0.46
CA SER A 28 -5.63 9.11 1.04
C SER A 28 -6.04 9.17 2.50
N GLY A 29 -5.34 10.01 3.26
CA GLY A 29 -5.63 10.31 4.65
C GLY A 29 -4.39 10.23 5.55
N THR A 30 -4.62 10.45 6.84
CA THR A 30 -3.62 10.31 7.89
C THR A 30 -3.75 8.94 8.54
N TRP A 31 -2.65 8.20 8.56
CA TRP A 31 -2.59 6.83 9.02
C TRP A 31 -1.60 6.70 10.18
N LYS A 32 -2.06 6.28 11.34
CA LYS A 32 -1.21 6.05 12.51
C LYS A 32 -0.94 4.56 12.67
N LEU A 33 0.33 4.19 12.80
CA LEU A 33 0.76 2.82 13.07
C LEU A 33 0.24 2.37 14.44
N ASN A 34 -0.45 1.25 14.46
CA ASN A 34 -0.77 0.53 15.70
C ASN A 34 0.35 -0.46 15.99
N VAL A 35 1.31 -0.02 16.82
CA VAL A 35 2.50 -0.80 17.16
C VAL A 35 2.13 -2.13 17.83
N ALA A 36 1.11 -2.13 18.69
CA ALA A 36 0.68 -3.32 19.43
C ALA A 36 0.02 -4.40 18.54
N LYS A 37 -0.54 -4.00 17.39
CA LYS A 37 -1.15 -4.92 16.41
C LYS A 37 -0.22 -5.28 15.26
N SER A 38 0.98 -4.70 15.23
CA SER A 38 1.95 -4.89 14.16
C SER A 38 3.00 -5.92 14.53
N GLU A 39 3.50 -6.62 13.52
CA GLU A 39 4.56 -7.61 13.61
C GLU A 39 5.77 -7.09 12.85
N PHE A 40 6.94 -7.03 13.49
CA PHE A 40 8.14 -6.42 12.92
C PHE A 40 9.22 -7.44 12.52
N GLY A 41 8.94 -8.74 12.69
CA GLY A 41 9.88 -9.81 12.38
C GLY A 41 11.17 -9.71 13.19
N ALA A 42 12.30 -9.85 12.52
CA ALA A 42 13.62 -9.75 13.16
C ALA A 42 14.09 -8.29 13.37
N LEU A 43 13.37 -7.30 12.83
CA LEU A 43 13.77 -5.89 12.92
C LEU A 43 13.09 -5.20 14.12
N PRO A 44 13.76 -4.23 14.76
CA PRO A 44 13.13 -3.44 15.81
C PRO A 44 12.00 -2.59 15.23
N GLY A 45 10.83 -2.65 15.86
CA GLY A 45 9.71 -1.79 15.50
C GLY A 45 9.94 -0.33 15.92
N PRO A 46 9.32 0.64 15.22
CA PRO A 46 9.35 2.02 15.65
C PRO A 46 8.49 2.23 16.91
N LYS A 47 8.82 3.25 17.69
CA LYS A 47 7.99 3.69 18.83
C LYS A 47 6.66 4.28 18.37
N SER A 48 6.70 5.00 17.24
CA SER A 48 5.52 5.56 16.58
C SER A 48 5.80 5.81 15.10
N ARG A 49 4.73 5.79 14.27
CA ARG A 49 4.79 6.21 12.88
C ARG A 49 3.44 6.77 12.44
N VAL A 50 3.51 7.86 11.70
CA VAL A 50 2.37 8.48 11.04
C VAL A 50 2.71 8.65 9.56
N ASP A 51 1.83 8.19 8.70
CA ASP A 51 1.88 8.37 7.26
C ASP A 51 0.74 9.29 6.84
N VAL A 52 1.04 10.40 6.19
CA VAL A 52 0.04 11.24 5.51
C VAL A 52 0.11 10.93 4.03
N ILE A 53 -0.97 10.35 3.50
CA ILE A 53 -1.04 9.90 2.11
C ILE A 53 -1.96 10.83 1.33
N THR A 54 -1.46 11.30 0.18
CA THR A 54 -2.26 11.92 -0.88
C THR A 54 -2.26 10.97 -2.07
N HIS A 55 -3.43 10.49 -2.46
CA HIS A 55 -3.60 9.55 -3.55
C HIS A 55 -4.63 10.07 -4.54
N LYS A 56 -4.20 10.24 -5.78
CA LYS A 56 -5.05 10.52 -6.94
C LYS A 56 -4.48 9.72 -8.11
N ASP A 57 -5.04 8.55 -8.35
CA ASP A 57 -4.53 7.60 -9.34
C ASP A 57 -4.17 8.28 -10.69
N PRO A 58 -2.98 8.09 -11.27
CA PRO A 58 -1.94 7.17 -10.78
C PRO A 58 -0.97 7.76 -9.73
N SER A 59 -1.09 9.01 -9.31
CA SER A 59 -0.14 9.67 -8.41
C SER A 59 -0.43 9.30 -6.94
N LEU A 60 0.62 8.93 -6.20
CA LEU A 60 0.57 8.61 -4.78
C LEU A 60 1.79 9.22 -4.08
N SER A 61 1.55 10.07 -3.09
CA SER A 61 2.58 10.69 -2.24
C SER A 61 2.37 10.28 -0.79
N VAL A 62 3.44 9.93 -0.10
CA VAL A 62 3.44 9.54 1.32
C VAL A 62 4.42 10.41 2.08
N ASN A 63 3.92 11.22 3.02
CA ASN A 63 4.75 11.93 3.98
C ASN A 63 4.80 11.10 5.27
N VAL A 64 5.98 10.65 5.65
CA VAL A 64 6.22 9.78 6.79
C VAL A 64 6.90 10.55 7.91
N THR A 65 6.38 10.41 9.12
CA THR A 65 7.05 10.79 10.36
C THR A 65 7.13 9.55 11.26
N GLN A 66 8.34 9.15 11.64
CA GLN A 66 8.60 7.97 12.45
C GLN A 66 9.56 8.30 13.59
N GLU A 67 9.27 7.77 14.78
CA GLU A 67 10.18 7.79 15.93
C GLU A 67 10.68 6.36 16.17
N GLY A 68 11.98 6.17 16.22
CA GLY A 68 12.62 4.88 16.44
C GLY A 68 13.66 4.94 17.55
N ALA A 69 14.49 3.90 17.65
CA ALA A 69 15.62 3.86 18.58
C ALA A 69 16.69 4.89 18.20
N ASP A 70 16.90 5.09 16.88
CA ASP A 70 17.90 6.00 16.33
C ASP A 70 17.38 7.44 16.17
N GLY A 71 16.24 7.76 16.81
CA GLY A 71 15.64 9.09 16.76
C GLY A 71 14.50 9.22 15.74
N ARG A 72 14.27 10.47 15.31
CA ARG A 72 13.19 10.83 14.40
C ARG A 72 13.63 10.78 12.95
N LEU A 73 12.85 10.08 12.13
CA LEU A 73 12.96 10.05 10.69
C LEU A 73 11.74 10.71 10.05
N GLN A 74 11.99 11.66 9.14
CA GLN A 74 10.95 12.28 8.30
C GLN A 74 11.37 12.24 6.84
N TYR A 75 10.44 11.86 5.96
CA TYR A 75 10.65 11.90 4.52
C TYR A 75 9.33 11.96 3.76
N THR A 76 9.40 12.36 2.50
CA THR A 76 8.30 12.23 1.55
C THR A 76 8.74 11.30 0.43
N ALA A 77 7.90 10.32 0.12
CA ALA A 77 8.11 9.42 -0.99
C ALA A 77 6.97 9.57 -2.01
N ASN A 78 7.32 9.65 -3.30
CA ASN A 78 6.39 9.84 -4.39
C ASN A 78 6.45 8.62 -5.32
N TYR A 79 5.28 8.14 -5.72
CA TYR A 79 5.10 6.96 -6.55
C TYR A 79 4.06 7.21 -7.63
N THR A 80 4.04 6.33 -8.64
CA THR A 80 2.90 6.18 -9.53
C THR A 80 2.42 4.73 -9.51
N THR A 81 1.10 4.52 -9.52
CA THR A 81 0.47 3.19 -9.42
C THR A 81 0.42 2.45 -10.76
N ASP A 82 1.11 2.97 -11.78
CA ASP A 82 1.21 2.40 -13.13
C ASP A 82 2.45 1.49 -13.33
N GLY A 83 3.20 1.22 -12.27
CA GLY A 83 4.37 0.34 -12.28
C GLY A 83 5.66 1.00 -12.74
N LYS A 84 5.68 2.30 -12.98
CA LYS A 84 6.93 3.01 -13.28
C LYS A 84 7.83 3.06 -12.06
N GLU A 85 9.14 3.02 -12.31
CA GLU A 85 10.13 3.18 -11.25
C GLU A 85 10.10 4.60 -10.70
N ALA A 86 10.06 4.69 -9.37
CA ALA A 86 10.23 5.91 -8.61
C ALA A 86 11.52 5.80 -7.78
N VAL A 87 12.27 6.88 -7.72
CA VAL A 87 13.48 7.00 -6.90
C VAL A 87 13.20 7.98 -5.78
N ASN A 88 13.29 7.52 -4.53
CA ASN A 88 13.02 8.32 -3.34
C ASN A 88 14.20 8.29 -2.38
N GLN A 89 14.43 9.43 -1.71
CA GLN A 89 15.43 9.53 -0.65
C GLN A 89 14.77 9.26 0.71
N ILE A 90 15.14 8.16 1.35
CA ILE A 90 14.61 7.77 2.67
C ILE A 90 15.73 7.82 3.70
N GLY A 91 15.80 8.93 4.43
CA GLY A 91 16.96 9.24 5.26
C GLY A 91 18.23 9.32 4.39
N PRO A 92 19.30 8.63 4.74
CA PRO A 92 20.54 8.63 3.95
C PRO A 92 20.52 7.71 2.72
N ARG A 93 19.42 6.98 2.46
CA ARG A 93 19.35 5.92 1.46
C ARG A 93 18.52 6.31 0.25
N GLU A 94 19.03 6.03 -0.94
CA GLU A 94 18.24 6.00 -2.16
C GLU A 94 17.49 4.68 -2.24
N VAL A 95 16.17 4.77 -2.47
CA VAL A 95 15.29 3.60 -2.61
C VAL A 95 14.60 3.68 -3.97
N LYS A 96 14.84 2.70 -4.81
CA LYS A 96 14.14 2.52 -6.10
C LYS A 96 12.96 1.61 -5.89
N SER A 97 11.79 2.03 -6.36
CA SER A 97 10.56 1.27 -6.14
C SER A 97 9.65 1.34 -7.36
N THR A 98 8.91 0.26 -7.58
CA THR A 98 7.76 0.26 -8.49
C THR A 98 6.50 0.01 -7.68
N LEU A 99 5.39 0.64 -8.06
CA LEU A 99 4.10 0.47 -7.39
C LEU A 99 3.02 0.21 -8.43
N LYS A 100 2.24 -0.85 -8.28
CA LYS A 100 1.17 -1.20 -9.22
C LYS A 100 -0.04 -1.79 -8.54
N TRP A 101 -1.19 -1.69 -9.19
CA TRP A 101 -2.41 -2.33 -8.73
C TRP A 101 -2.40 -3.85 -8.97
N ALA A 102 -2.93 -4.60 -7.99
CA ALA A 102 -3.30 -6.01 -8.08
C ALA A 102 -4.69 -6.18 -7.45
N GLY A 103 -5.72 -6.13 -8.26
CA GLY A 103 -7.09 -6.02 -7.78
C GLY A 103 -7.31 -4.72 -7.00
N SER A 104 -7.74 -4.82 -5.75
CA SER A 104 -7.89 -3.70 -4.82
C SER A 104 -6.63 -3.38 -4.00
N ASN A 105 -5.56 -4.14 -4.16
CA ASN A 105 -4.33 -3.94 -3.42
C ASN A 105 -3.29 -3.19 -4.27
N LEU A 106 -2.36 -2.50 -3.58
CA LEU A 106 -1.15 -1.97 -4.19
C LEU A 106 0.02 -2.90 -3.88
N LEU A 107 0.72 -3.34 -4.92
CA LEU A 107 1.96 -4.12 -4.81
C LEU A 107 3.14 -3.20 -5.10
N MET A 108 4.10 -3.17 -4.19
CA MET A 108 5.34 -2.44 -4.32
C MET A 108 6.51 -3.42 -4.33
N THR A 109 7.45 -3.22 -5.26
CA THR A 109 8.79 -3.80 -5.12
C THR A 109 9.77 -2.67 -4.87
N SER A 110 10.72 -2.87 -3.98
CA SER A 110 11.75 -1.89 -3.65
C SER A 110 13.14 -2.50 -3.67
N LYS A 111 14.13 -1.67 -3.99
CA LYS A 111 15.55 -2.02 -3.96
C LYS A 111 16.33 -0.90 -3.30
N LEU A 112 17.20 -1.24 -2.39
CA LEU A 112 18.10 -0.32 -1.72
C LEU A 112 19.40 -1.02 -1.32
N VAL A 113 20.43 -0.24 -1.00
CA VAL A 113 21.67 -0.75 -0.40
C VAL A 113 21.68 -0.39 1.08
N TYR A 114 21.92 -1.38 1.93
CA TYR A 114 22.06 -1.21 3.37
C TYR A 114 23.38 -1.83 3.85
N ASN A 115 24.32 -1.01 4.34
CA ASN A 115 25.67 -1.45 4.77
C ASN A 115 26.36 -2.30 3.68
N ASP A 116 26.40 -1.78 2.45
CA ASP A 116 26.99 -2.41 1.26
C ASP A 116 26.33 -3.74 0.85
N VAL A 117 25.14 -4.03 1.36
CA VAL A 117 24.35 -5.21 1.00
C VAL A 117 23.09 -4.79 0.25
N ASP A 118 22.85 -5.42 -0.89
CA ASP A 118 21.60 -5.25 -1.63
C ASP A 118 20.43 -5.84 -0.84
N VAL A 119 19.38 -5.03 -0.67
CA VAL A 119 18.13 -5.43 -0.04
C VAL A 119 16.99 -5.24 -1.03
N THR A 120 16.18 -6.26 -1.20
CA THR A 120 14.91 -6.19 -1.93
C THR A 120 13.75 -6.25 -0.97
N GLY A 121 12.69 -5.51 -1.27
CA GLY A 121 11.44 -5.54 -0.51
C GLY A 121 10.25 -5.76 -1.43
N GLU A 122 9.37 -6.67 -1.03
CA GLU A 122 8.05 -6.87 -1.65
C GLU A 122 6.99 -6.47 -0.63
N LEU A 123 6.16 -5.48 -0.99
CA LEU A 123 5.17 -4.93 -0.09
C LEU A 123 3.78 -5.03 -0.71
N THR A 124 2.81 -5.42 0.10
CA THR A 124 1.40 -5.38 -0.28
C THR A 124 0.65 -4.43 0.64
N TRP A 125 -0.04 -3.44 0.06
CA TRP A 125 -0.91 -2.53 0.79
C TRP A 125 -2.36 -2.91 0.54
N ALA A 126 -3.10 -3.13 1.61
CA ALA A 126 -4.52 -3.46 1.56
C ALA A 126 -5.31 -2.56 2.49
N LEU A 127 -6.54 -2.18 2.09
CA LEU A 127 -7.50 -1.51 2.96
C LEU A 127 -8.56 -2.50 3.43
N SER A 128 -9.01 -2.34 4.68
CA SER A 128 -10.22 -3.01 5.16
C SER A 128 -11.45 -2.52 4.40
N ALA A 129 -12.53 -3.31 4.40
CA ALA A 129 -13.76 -2.99 3.69
C ALA A 129 -14.39 -1.65 4.12
N ASP A 130 -14.21 -1.25 5.38
CA ASP A 130 -14.67 0.04 5.93
C ASP A 130 -13.69 1.19 5.66
N GLY A 131 -12.54 0.93 5.03
CA GLY A 131 -11.51 1.92 4.72
C GLY A 131 -10.80 2.50 5.95
N LYS A 132 -10.96 1.92 7.16
CA LYS A 132 -10.39 2.45 8.40
C LYS A 132 -9.08 1.83 8.82
N THR A 133 -8.73 0.67 8.25
CA THR A 133 -7.48 -0.04 8.52
C THR A 133 -6.70 -0.24 7.23
N ARG A 134 -5.43 0.14 7.23
CA ARG A 134 -4.47 -0.18 6.18
C ARG A 134 -3.49 -1.22 6.71
N THR A 135 -3.42 -2.36 6.05
CA THR A 135 -2.42 -3.40 6.31
C THR A 135 -1.30 -3.28 5.28
N VAL A 136 -0.06 -3.29 5.74
CA VAL A 136 1.13 -3.38 4.88
C VAL A 136 1.87 -4.65 5.26
N SER A 137 1.82 -5.65 4.39
CA SER A 137 2.63 -6.86 4.50
C SER A 137 3.92 -6.64 3.73
N ILE A 138 5.05 -6.98 4.33
CA ILE A 138 6.39 -6.72 3.79
C ILE A 138 7.20 -7.98 3.89
N HIS A 139 7.85 -8.35 2.79
CA HIS A 139 8.91 -9.36 2.75
C HIS A 139 10.21 -8.68 2.32
N TYR A 140 11.23 -8.72 3.17
CA TYR A 140 12.57 -8.27 2.84
C TYR A 140 13.48 -9.46 2.63
N ALA A 141 14.30 -9.40 1.57
CA ALA A 141 15.34 -10.39 1.28
C ALA A 141 16.68 -9.72 1.01
N SER A 142 17.75 -10.32 1.52
CA SER A 142 19.14 -9.89 1.31
C SER A 142 20.10 -11.08 1.49
N ALA A 143 21.38 -10.87 1.22
CA ALA A 143 22.41 -11.86 1.52
C ALA A 143 22.55 -12.19 3.02
N MET A 144 22.01 -11.35 3.92
CA MET A 144 22.00 -11.56 5.37
C MET A 144 20.79 -12.39 5.85
N GLY A 145 19.84 -12.71 4.98
CA GLY A 145 18.62 -13.45 5.28
C GLY A 145 17.36 -12.73 4.85
N GLU A 146 16.24 -13.28 5.28
CA GLU A 146 14.90 -12.80 4.96
C GLU A 146 14.14 -12.46 6.24
N THR A 147 13.20 -11.53 6.16
CA THR A 147 12.31 -11.17 7.27
C THR A 147 10.97 -10.67 6.75
N ASP A 148 9.92 -11.09 7.44
CA ASP A 148 8.55 -10.67 7.17
C ASP A 148 8.09 -9.67 8.22
N GLN A 149 7.28 -8.72 7.78
CA GLN A 149 6.60 -7.75 8.66
C GLN A 149 5.14 -7.62 8.27
N LYS A 150 4.31 -7.31 9.26
CA LYS A 150 2.92 -6.93 9.05
C LYS A 150 2.60 -5.69 9.85
N LEU A 151 2.44 -4.58 9.15
CA LEU A 151 2.18 -3.28 9.77
C LEU A 151 0.70 -2.95 9.67
N ILE A 152 0.09 -2.60 10.78
CA ILE A 152 -1.33 -2.22 10.88
C ILE A 152 -1.41 -0.72 11.16
N PHE A 153 -2.06 -0.01 10.25
CA PHE A 153 -2.31 1.42 10.39
C PHE A 153 -3.79 1.69 10.57
N GLU A 154 -4.13 2.58 11.46
CA GLU A 154 -5.50 3.04 11.70
C GLU A 154 -5.68 4.45 11.14
N LYS A 155 -6.76 4.65 10.38
CA LYS A 155 -7.08 5.95 9.78
C LYS A 155 -7.47 6.92 10.88
N GLN A 156 -6.87 8.10 10.86
CA GLN A 156 -7.21 9.17 11.78
C GLN A 156 -8.33 10.03 11.17
N GLU A 157 -9.27 10.45 11.99
CA GLU A 157 -10.33 11.37 11.56
C GLU A 157 -9.72 12.73 11.19
N SER A 158 -10.27 13.37 10.15
CA SER A 158 -9.84 14.70 9.71
C SER A 158 -10.14 15.72 10.82
N GLY A 159 -9.14 16.08 11.61
CA GLY A 159 -9.26 16.98 12.76
C GLY A 159 -8.27 16.69 13.89
N ALA A 160 -7.71 15.48 13.94
CA ALA A 160 -6.64 15.14 14.89
C ALA A 160 -5.27 15.52 14.33
N ALA A 161 -5.04 16.78 14.00
CA ALA A 161 -3.68 17.31 13.83
C ALA A 161 -2.94 17.05 15.14
N ALA A 162 -1.80 16.34 15.06
CA ALA A 162 -0.94 16.10 16.22
C ALA A 162 -0.69 17.43 16.93
N ALA A 163 -1.19 17.56 18.15
CA ALA A 163 -0.90 18.71 18.99
C ALA A 163 0.64 18.82 19.12
N PRO A 164 1.23 20.00 18.94
CA PRO A 164 2.66 20.17 19.11
C PRO A 164 3.01 19.74 20.53
N ALA A 165 4.03 18.88 20.65
CA ALA A 165 4.57 18.48 21.94
C ALA A 165 4.94 19.76 22.71
N LYS A 166 4.34 19.96 23.89
CA LYS A 166 4.74 21.01 24.81
C LYS A 166 6.19 20.73 25.21
N THR A 167 7.08 21.61 24.82
CA THR A 167 8.46 21.65 25.32
C THR A 167 8.42 22.02 26.80
N PRO A 168 9.16 21.32 27.66
CA PRO A 168 9.28 21.65 29.08
C PRO A 168 10.00 22.98 29.34
#